data_c80178c2735a74d4f138778b4f8bb0c2
#
_entry.id   c80178c2735a74d4f138778b4f8bb0c2
#
_cell.length_a   1.000
_cell.length_b   1.000
_cell.length_c   1.000
_cell.angle_alpha   90.00
_cell.angle_beta   90.00
_cell.angle_gamma   90.00
#
_symmetry.space_group_name_H-M   'P 1'
#
loop_
_entity.id
_entity.type
_entity.pdbx_description
1 polymer ?
#
loop_
_entity_poly.entity_id
_entity_poly.type
_entity_poly.pdbx_seq_one_letter_code
_entity_poly.pdbx_strand_id
1 'polypeptide(L)'
;RELPGLGARLVRLGNEVRLNVRPDRSEPGLVHAVVRVGTGLLELPGQKPALKEFGLNTVLAGGGVHFRPEVLRALVEERLLDFSFDVADRDAFTFRGVMPPDQLEVFLALVTDILRAPRFNSFTHRDQRLQAALGRAAAGSGVGEGLRELHDHLFRGDARFTGGSPLDYVSLSVLDVRRWMEPSLTRGYVEATVVGDAEAAAVIATAVRTLGTLTPRMALKQPAAAPRPVRLGASPGQHRVEFVGEQHSALVVGTWPVEGAAGPRDRLALEVVAKVLEMRVRAEVRERLGFAYSPTAEFEPFTGLPGFALLRAQVDCAPADAPRVTPRVVAVAAELARGGADEGEFEGARGIVQARVGDAFRRPAFLVSLLMRAQERPEEAAAAVALHAGLAGEITLEEVNRWAAQVLPAARCRAAEVVPKAFVGVLTPGR
;
A
#
# COMPACT_ATOMS: atom_id res chain seq x y z
N ARG A 1 1.20 -20.97 -19.77
CA ARG A 1 0.65 -19.87 -20.56
C ARG A 1 1.66 -18.72 -20.56
N GLU A 2 1.86 -18.10 -21.71
CA GLU A 2 2.63 -16.85 -21.81
C GLU A 2 1.69 -15.64 -21.72
N LEU A 3 2.21 -14.55 -21.18
CA LEU A 3 1.57 -13.24 -21.20
C LEU A 3 2.26 -12.39 -22.27
N PRO A 4 1.68 -12.31 -23.49
CA PRO A 4 2.27 -11.57 -24.60
C PRO A 4 2.42 -10.09 -24.23
N GLY A 5 3.47 -9.44 -24.75
CA GLY A 5 3.75 -8.02 -24.48
C GLY A 5 4.54 -7.74 -23.20
N LEU A 6 4.52 -8.64 -22.20
CA LEU A 6 5.36 -8.49 -21.01
C LEU A 6 6.45 -9.55 -20.88
N GLY A 7 6.53 -10.54 -21.79
CA GLY A 7 7.54 -11.61 -21.75
C GLY A 7 7.46 -12.48 -20.47
N ALA A 8 6.29 -12.56 -19.85
CA ALA A 8 6.09 -13.31 -18.61
C ALA A 8 5.47 -14.68 -18.88
N ARG A 9 5.90 -15.68 -18.11
CA ARG A 9 5.33 -17.03 -18.09
C ARG A 9 4.48 -17.24 -16.86
N LEU A 10 3.24 -17.69 -17.07
CA LEU A 10 2.28 -18.01 -16.02
C LEU A 10 2.19 -19.53 -15.89
N VAL A 11 2.59 -20.05 -14.72
CA VAL A 11 2.68 -21.49 -14.43
C VAL A 11 1.73 -21.83 -13.27
N ARG A 12 1.07 -22.96 -13.34
CA ARG A 12 0.29 -23.56 -12.25
C ARG A 12 0.96 -24.86 -11.85
N LEU A 13 1.35 -24.97 -10.60
CA LEU A 13 1.92 -26.19 -10.04
C LEU A 13 0.81 -27.21 -9.69
N GLY A 14 1.16 -28.48 -9.54
CA GLY A 14 0.19 -29.54 -9.26
C GLY A 14 -0.57 -29.40 -7.94
N ASN A 15 -0.04 -28.61 -7.01
CA ASN A 15 -0.65 -28.31 -5.72
C ASN A 15 -1.41 -26.97 -5.71
N GLU A 16 -1.81 -26.44 -6.86
CA GLU A 16 -2.54 -25.21 -7.07
C GLU A 16 -1.75 -23.92 -6.82
N VAL A 17 -0.48 -23.96 -6.45
CA VAL A 17 0.36 -22.77 -6.37
C VAL A 17 0.52 -22.15 -7.77
N ARG A 18 0.34 -20.85 -7.88
CA ARG A 18 0.58 -20.06 -9.10
C ARG A 18 1.97 -19.47 -9.06
N LEU A 19 2.62 -19.44 -10.21
CA LEU A 19 3.93 -18.84 -10.38
C LEU A 19 3.97 -18.00 -11.65
N ASN A 20 4.36 -16.74 -11.50
CA ASN A 20 4.61 -15.81 -12.59
C ASN A 20 6.12 -15.58 -12.69
N VAL A 21 6.69 -15.77 -13.86
CA VAL A 21 8.13 -15.63 -14.06
C VAL A 21 8.38 -14.70 -15.24
N ARG A 22 9.23 -13.69 -15.03
CA ARG A 22 9.72 -12.81 -16.08
C ARG A 22 11.23 -12.65 -15.97
N PRO A 23 12.04 -13.24 -16.87
CA PRO A 23 13.45 -12.88 -17.01
C PRO A 23 13.60 -11.38 -17.31
N ASP A 24 14.46 -10.70 -16.57
CA ASP A 24 14.73 -9.26 -16.75
C ASP A 24 16.17 -8.97 -16.33
N ARG A 25 16.95 -8.35 -17.22
CA ARG A 25 18.35 -8.04 -17.00
C ARG A 25 18.64 -6.56 -16.78
N SER A 26 17.60 -5.77 -16.48
CA SER A 26 17.76 -4.35 -16.18
C SER A 26 18.52 -4.09 -14.86
N GLU A 27 18.46 -5.05 -13.92
CA GLU A 27 19.27 -5.08 -12.70
C GLU A 27 20.11 -6.38 -12.69
N PRO A 28 21.31 -6.38 -13.29
CA PRO A 28 22.12 -7.58 -13.42
C PRO A 28 22.49 -8.20 -12.07
N GLY A 29 22.39 -9.51 -11.95
CA GLY A 29 22.72 -10.25 -10.74
C GLY A 29 21.67 -10.16 -9.63
N LEU A 30 20.49 -9.59 -9.89
CA LEU A 30 19.41 -9.49 -8.92
C LEU A 30 18.11 -10.12 -9.43
N VAL A 31 17.37 -10.71 -8.50
CA VAL A 31 15.99 -11.15 -8.69
C VAL A 31 15.10 -10.56 -7.59
N HIS A 32 13.92 -10.12 -8.00
CA HIS A 32 12.84 -9.65 -7.13
C HIS A 32 11.80 -10.76 -7.04
N ALA A 33 11.48 -11.19 -5.84
CA ALA A 33 10.51 -12.25 -5.60
C ALA A 33 9.40 -11.76 -4.65
N VAL A 34 8.17 -12.13 -4.98
CA VAL A 34 6.99 -11.86 -4.13
C VAL A 34 6.17 -13.14 -4.05
N VAL A 35 5.76 -13.52 -2.84
CA VAL A 35 4.82 -14.62 -2.61
C VAL A 35 3.61 -14.06 -1.86
N ARG A 36 2.47 -14.01 -2.53
CA ARG A 36 1.19 -13.57 -1.96
C ARG A 36 0.37 -14.76 -1.48
N VAL A 37 -0.23 -14.63 -0.30
CA VAL A 37 -0.93 -15.73 0.35
C VAL A 37 -2.24 -15.28 0.98
N GLY A 38 -3.31 -16.02 0.75
CA GLY A 38 -4.60 -15.88 1.43
C GLY A 38 -5.28 -14.55 1.18
N THR A 39 -5.98 -14.04 2.18
CA THR A 39 -6.94 -12.94 2.11
C THR A 39 -6.51 -11.68 2.87
N GLY A 40 -5.37 -11.70 3.55
CA GLY A 40 -4.82 -10.53 4.25
C GLY A 40 -5.80 -9.89 5.23
N LEU A 41 -5.98 -8.56 5.10
CA LEU A 41 -6.87 -7.78 5.98
C LEU A 41 -8.36 -7.92 5.65
N LEU A 42 -8.75 -8.59 4.56
CA LEU A 42 -10.17 -8.79 4.25
C LEU A 42 -10.89 -9.56 5.37
N GLU A 43 -10.18 -10.43 6.06
CA GLU A 43 -10.68 -11.23 7.17
C GLU A 43 -10.16 -10.74 8.55
N LEU A 44 -9.57 -9.55 8.62
CA LEU A 44 -9.12 -8.98 9.88
C LEU A 44 -10.32 -8.73 10.82
N PRO A 45 -10.30 -9.22 12.08
CA PRO A 45 -11.34 -8.93 13.07
C PRO A 45 -11.47 -7.43 13.33
N GLY A 46 -12.66 -6.87 13.14
CA GLY A 46 -12.89 -5.42 13.20
C GLY A 46 -12.67 -4.81 14.59
N GLN A 47 -12.78 -5.61 15.67
CA GLN A 47 -12.58 -5.15 17.05
C GLN A 47 -11.12 -5.23 17.54
N LYS A 48 -10.16 -5.60 16.65
CA LYS A 48 -8.76 -5.82 17.03
C LYS A 48 -7.81 -5.09 16.09
N PRO A 49 -7.79 -3.76 16.06
CA PRO A 49 -7.00 -2.97 15.11
C PRO A 49 -5.48 -3.20 15.24
N ALA A 50 -4.98 -3.45 16.48
CA ALA A 50 -3.56 -3.74 16.71
C ALA A 50 -3.11 -5.09 16.13
N LEU A 51 -4.05 -5.99 15.80
CA LEU A 51 -3.72 -7.32 15.30
C LEU A 51 -2.99 -7.29 13.96
N LYS A 52 -3.29 -6.31 13.10
CA LYS A 52 -2.63 -6.13 11.81
C LYS A 52 -1.11 -6.01 11.93
N GLU A 53 -0.65 -5.06 12.71
CA GLU A 53 0.78 -4.80 12.89
C GLU A 53 1.45 -5.90 13.71
N PHE A 54 0.80 -6.31 14.79
CA PHE A 54 1.35 -7.28 15.71
C PHE A 54 1.39 -8.70 15.13
N GLY A 55 0.38 -9.09 14.33
CA GLY A 55 0.30 -10.43 13.75
C GLY A 55 1.43 -10.71 12.75
N LEU A 56 1.79 -9.73 11.93
CA LEU A 56 2.89 -9.85 10.97
C LEU A 56 4.22 -10.10 11.68
N ASN A 57 4.52 -9.32 12.70
CA ASN A 57 5.73 -9.49 13.51
C ASN A 57 5.77 -10.84 14.24
N THR A 58 4.62 -11.31 14.72
CA THR A 58 4.51 -12.60 15.42
C THR A 58 4.85 -13.78 14.50
N VAL A 59 4.44 -13.76 13.24
CA VAL A 59 4.74 -14.82 12.26
C VAL A 59 6.23 -14.87 11.97
N LEU A 60 6.87 -13.72 11.69
CA LEU A 60 8.31 -13.67 11.43
C LEU A 60 9.13 -14.11 12.65
N ALA A 61 8.75 -13.65 13.83
CA ALA A 61 9.44 -14.02 15.07
C ALA A 61 9.18 -15.47 15.50
N GLY A 62 8.12 -16.10 15.02
CA GLY A 62 7.83 -17.52 15.24
C GLY A 62 8.61 -18.45 14.31
N GLY A 63 8.86 -17.98 13.09
CA GLY A 63 9.48 -18.79 12.02
C GLY A 63 8.63 -19.97 11.57
N GLY A 64 9.28 -20.98 11.02
CA GLY A 64 8.68 -22.25 10.58
C GLY A 64 9.15 -23.43 11.41
N VAL A 65 8.96 -24.62 10.88
CA VAL A 65 9.37 -25.89 11.54
C VAL A 65 10.89 -26.05 11.51
N HIS A 66 11.52 -25.80 10.37
CA HIS A 66 12.94 -26.04 10.13
C HIS A 66 13.77 -24.78 10.37
N PHE A 67 13.20 -23.59 10.08
CA PHE A 67 13.88 -22.32 10.26
C PHE A 67 13.41 -21.64 11.54
N ARG A 68 14.21 -21.79 12.61
CA ARG A 68 14.00 -21.07 13.86
C ARG A 68 14.25 -19.56 13.66
N PRO A 69 13.70 -18.69 14.51
CA PRO A 69 13.84 -17.24 14.37
C PRO A 69 15.29 -16.75 14.24
N GLU A 70 16.22 -17.36 14.99
CA GLU A 70 17.64 -17.00 14.97
C GLU A 70 18.27 -17.36 13.61
N VAL A 71 17.94 -18.54 13.07
CA VAL A 71 18.42 -19.01 11.76
C VAL A 71 17.82 -18.15 10.65
N LEU A 72 16.52 -17.84 10.76
CA LEU A 72 15.85 -16.96 9.79
C LEU A 72 16.54 -15.58 9.74
N ARG A 73 16.83 -14.99 10.92
CA ARG A 73 17.51 -13.69 11.00
C ARG A 73 18.90 -13.75 10.38
N ALA A 74 19.71 -14.74 10.74
CA ALA A 74 21.05 -14.90 10.19
C ALA A 74 21.04 -15.09 8.66
N LEU A 75 20.11 -15.90 8.13
CA LEU A 75 19.98 -16.11 6.69
C LEU A 75 19.57 -14.82 5.97
N VAL A 76 18.65 -14.05 6.53
CA VAL A 76 18.24 -12.77 5.96
C VAL A 76 19.42 -11.78 5.94
N GLU A 77 20.14 -11.64 7.07
CA GLU A 77 21.28 -10.73 7.19
C GLU A 77 22.47 -11.13 6.30
N GLU A 78 22.75 -12.44 6.17
CA GLU A 78 23.93 -12.93 5.46
C GLU A 78 23.73 -13.14 3.96
N ARG A 79 22.49 -13.41 3.51
CA ARG A 79 22.25 -13.96 2.15
C ARG A 79 21.20 -13.22 1.34
N LEU A 80 20.29 -12.51 1.95
CA LEU A 80 19.25 -11.76 1.29
C LEU A 80 19.51 -10.27 1.40
N LEU A 81 19.39 -9.55 0.30
CA LEU A 81 19.56 -8.09 0.28
C LEU A 81 18.38 -7.38 0.94
N ASP A 82 17.17 -7.91 0.75
CA ASP A 82 15.96 -7.39 1.37
C ASP A 82 14.99 -8.55 1.59
N PHE A 83 14.33 -8.56 2.74
CA PHE A 83 13.29 -9.53 3.08
C PHE A 83 12.23 -8.87 3.96
N SER A 84 11.00 -8.93 3.52
CA SER A 84 9.87 -8.40 4.30
C SER A 84 8.66 -9.33 4.26
N PHE A 85 7.82 -9.18 5.29
CA PHE A 85 6.50 -9.79 5.37
C PHE A 85 5.50 -8.72 5.75
N ASP A 86 4.57 -8.44 4.86
CA ASP A 86 3.59 -7.38 4.99
C ASP A 86 2.20 -7.81 4.48
N VAL A 87 1.30 -6.85 4.31
CA VAL A 87 0.01 -7.05 3.65
C VAL A 87 -0.07 -6.13 2.43
N ALA A 88 0.09 -6.71 1.24
CA ALA A 88 -0.08 -5.98 0.00
C ALA A 88 -1.57 -5.72 -0.28
N ASP A 89 -1.89 -4.49 -0.66
CA ASP A 89 -3.23 -4.05 -1.11
C ASP A 89 -4.38 -4.44 -0.17
N ARG A 90 -4.09 -4.76 1.07
CA ARG A 90 -4.99 -5.22 2.12
C ARG A 90 -5.63 -6.59 1.90
N ASP A 91 -5.35 -7.27 0.81
CA ASP A 91 -6.03 -8.50 0.40
C ASP A 91 -5.15 -9.75 0.35
N ALA A 92 -3.88 -9.65 0.71
CA ALA A 92 -2.98 -10.79 0.82
C ALA A 92 -1.87 -10.55 1.83
N PHE A 93 -1.47 -11.58 2.55
CA PHE A 93 -0.16 -11.62 3.20
C PHE A 93 0.92 -11.79 2.15
N THR A 94 2.02 -11.07 2.27
CA THR A 94 3.00 -10.96 1.21
C THR A 94 4.41 -11.08 1.76
N PHE A 95 5.15 -12.07 1.30
CA PHE A 95 6.59 -12.18 1.48
C PHE A 95 7.28 -11.54 0.28
N ARG A 96 8.24 -10.67 0.51
CA ARG A 96 9.02 -9.99 -0.52
C ARG A 96 10.50 -10.22 -0.28
N GLY A 97 11.27 -10.31 -1.35
CA GLY A 97 12.72 -10.38 -1.25
C GLY A 97 13.39 -9.85 -2.52
N VAL A 98 14.57 -9.25 -2.34
CA VAL A 98 15.49 -8.89 -3.41
C VAL A 98 16.82 -9.55 -3.11
N MET A 99 17.30 -10.39 -4.01
CA MET A 99 18.46 -11.25 -3.76
C MET A 99 19.22 -11.64 -5.02
N PRO A 100 20.45 -12.13 -4.91
CA PRO A 100 21.13 -12.82 -6.00
C PRO A 100 20.34 -14.07 -6.45
N PRO A 101 20.41 -14.45 -7.74
CA PRO A 101 19.65 -15.59 -8.29
C PRO A 101 19.90 -16.92 -7.58
N ASP A 102 21.10 -17.16 -7.07
CA ASP A 102 21.48 -18.36 -6.32
C ASP A 102 20.85 -18.43 -4.92
N GLN A 103 20.36 -17.32 -4.39
CA GLN A 103 19.66 -17.24 -3.11
C GLN A 103 18.12 -17.40 -3.23
N LEU A 104 17.58 -17.46 -4.45
CA LEU A 104 16.14 -17.61 -4.68
C LEU A 104 15.60 -18.91 -4.03
N GLU A 105 16.37 -20.00 -4.07
CA GLU A 105 15.96 -21.26 -3.44
C GLU A 105 15.85 -21.13 -1.91
N VAL A 106 16.78 -20.42 -1.28
CA VAL A 106 16.75 -20.13 0.16
C VAL A 106 15.52 -19.31 0.52
N PHE A 107 15.24 -18.23 -0.22
CA PHE A 107 14.04 -17.42 -0.01
C PHE A 107 12.76 -18.25 -0.12
N LEU A 108 12.59 -19.00 -1.21
CA LEU A 108 11.39 -19.80 -1.41
C LEU A 108 11.28 -20.94 -0.39
N ALA A 109 12.40 -21.53 0.07
CA ALA A 109 12.40 -22.53 1.13
C ALA A 109 11.95 -21.94 2.49
N LEU A 110 12.44 -20.77 2.85
CA LEU A 110 11.98 -20.03 4.05
C LEU A 110 10.48 -19.77 4.02
N VAL A 111 9.98 -19.24 2.92
CA VAL A 111 8.55 -18.99 2.74
C VAL A 111 7.76 -20.28 2.80
N THR A 112 8.23 -21.35 2.13
CA THR A 112 7.60 -22.67 2.14
C THR A 112 7.49 -23.25 3.55
N ASP A 113 8.53 -23.11 4.37
CA ASP A 113 8.54 -23.61 5.74
C ASP A 113 7.52 -22.88 6.62
N ILE A 114 7.44 -21.56 6.51
CA ILE A 114 6.42 -20.75 7.22
C ILE A 114 5.01 -21.14 6.75
N LEU A 115 4.80 -21.31 5.43
CA LEU A 115 3.49 -21.65 4.87
C LEU A 115 3.06 -23.08 5.19
N ARG A 116 4.00 -23.99 5.43
CA ARG A 116 3.71 -25.39 5.81
C ARG A 116 3.20 -25.48 7.24
N ALA A 117 3.86 -24.83 8.16
CA ALA A 117 3.50 -24.85 9.57
C ALA A 117 4.05 -23.62 10.31
N PRO A 118 3.33 -22.49 10.25
CA PRO A 118 3.74 -21.27 10.94
C PRO A 118 3.75 -21.51 12.46
N ARG A 119 4.82 -21.06 13.13
CA ARG A 119 4.94 -21.18 14.57
C ARG A 119 4.43 -19.91 15.25
N PHE A 120 3.47 -20.08 16.12
CA PHE A 120 2.93 -19.02 16.98
C PHE A 120 3.46 -19.26 18.42
N ASN A 121 4.64 -18.68 18.71
CA ASN A 121 5.31 -18.88 20.00
C ASN A 121 4.76 -17.91 21.05
N SER A 122 4.14 -18.47 22.11
CA SER A 122 3.53 -17.67 23.19
C SER A 122 4.53 -16.87 24.02
N PHE A 123 5.78 -17.35 24.15
CA PHE A 123 6.81 -16.64 24.92
C PHE A 123 7.28 -15.39 24.17
N THR A 124 7.72 -15.57 22.92
CA THR A 124 8.11 -14.45 22.04
C THR A 124 6.96 -13.45 21.87
N HIS A 125 5.73 -13.95 21.75
CA HIS A 125 4.53 -13.11 21.66
C HIS A 125 4.38 -12.16 22.86
N ARG A 126 4.62 -12.64 24.07
CA ARG A 126 4.46 -11.81 25.28
C ARG A 126 5.40 -10.62 25.27
N ASP A 127 6.67 -10.84 24.96
CA ASP A 127 7.67 -9.78 24.95
C ASP A 127 7.41 -8.79 23.80
N GLN A 128 7.11 -9.28 22.61
CA GLN A 128 6.78 -8.45 21.46
C GLN A 128 5.53 -7.60 21.72
N ARG A 129 4.51 -8.14 22.36
CA ARG A 129 3.30 -7.42 22.73
C ARG A 129 3.60 -6.22 23.61
N LEU A 130 4.41 -6.42 24.65
CA LEU A 130 4.82 -5.35 25.55
C LEU A 130 5.65 -4.30 24.81
N GLN A 131 6.64 -4.72 24.01
CA GLN A 131 7.46 -3.81 23.22
C GLN A 131 6.63 -3.01 22.21
N ALA A 132 5.68 -3.65 21.53
CA ALA A 132 4.77 -2.98 20.60
C ALA A 132 3.88 -1.94 21.31
N ALA A 133 3.35 -2.28 22.50
CA ALA A 133 2.54 -1.35 23.29
C ALA A 133 3.37 -0.14 23.77
N LEU A 134 4.60 -0.39 24.25
CA LEU A 134 5.53 0.68 24.67
C LEU A 134 5.97 1.54 23.47
N GLY A 135 6.33 0.91 22.36
CA GLY A 135 6.68 1.61 21.12
C GLY A 135 5.52 2.46 20.61
N ARG A 136 4.29 1.94 20.66
CA ARG A 136 3.09 2.70 20.28
C ARG A 136 2.81 3.87 21.22
N ALA A 137 3.04 3.70 22.53
CA ALA A 137 2.91 4.78 23.51
C ALA A 137 3.99 5.87 23.28
N ALA A 138 5.23 5.45 22.99
CA ALA A 138 6.33 6.37 22.70
C ALA A 138 6.16 7.12 21.36
N ALA A 139 5.55 6.47 20.36
CA ALA A 139 5.26 7.07 19.05
C ALA A 139 4.08 8.04 19.08
N GLY A 140 3.43 8.26 20.22
CA GLY A 140 2.27 9.15 20.40
C GLY A 140 2.60 10.64 20.27
N SER A 141 3.61 11.02 19.50
CA SER A 141 4.01 12.40 19.24
C SER A 141 4.40 12.62 17.78
N GLY A 142 4.34 13.87 17.34
CA GLY A 142 4.72 14.29 16.00
C GLY A 142 3.62 14.13 14.95
N VAL A 143 3.93 14.58 13.72
CA VAL A 143 2.99 14.60 12.58
C VAL A 143 2.45 13.20 12.23
N GLY A 144 3.24 12.17 12.44
CA GLY A 144 2.83 10.77 12.23
C GLY A 144 1.65 10.36 13.10
N GLU A 145 1.61 10.80 14.35
CA GLU A 145 0.47 10.60 15.25
C GLU A 145 -0.75 11.37 14.78
N GLY A 146 -0.58 12.62 14.37
CA GLY A 146 -1.66 13.41 13.80
C GLY A 146 -2.24 12.78 12.53
N LEU A 147 -1.41 12.25 11.65
CA LEU A 147 -1.86 11.52 10.46
C LEU A 147 -2.61 10.23 10.83
N ARG A 148 -2.17 9.52 11.85
CA ARG A 148 -2.86 8.34 12.35
C ARG A 148 -4.27 8.70 12.87
N GLU A 149 -4.37 9.75 13.69
CA GLU A 149 -5.66 10.23 14.19
C GLU A 149 -6.58 10.68 13.05
N LEU A 150 -6.02 11.36 12.05
CA LEU A 150 -6.75 11.71 10.83
C LEU A 150 -7.27 10.47 10.09
N HIS A 151 -6.44 9.43 9.96
CA HIS A 151 -6.86 8.17 9.35
C HIS A 151 -7.96 7.48 10.17
N ASP A 152 -7.84 7.42 11.51
CA ASP A 152 -8.85 6.86 12.38
C ASP A 152 -10.20 7.59 12.22
N HIS A 153 -10.16 8.92 12.13
CA HIS A 153 -11.33 9.74 11.85
C HIS A 153 -11.90 9.48 10.45
N LEU A 154 -11.05 9.52 9.43
CA LEU A 154 -11.45 9.36 8.02
C LEU A 154 -12.07 7.99 7.76
N PHE A 155 -11.50 6.92 8.30
CA PHE A 155 -11.96 5.54 8.10
C PHE A 155 -12.86 5.01 9.23
N ARG A 156 -13.28 5.87 10.15
CA ARG A 156 -14.19 5.54 11.26
C ARG A 156 -13.71 4.35 12.10
N GLY A 157 -12.43 4.28 12.34
CA GLY A 157 -11.82 3.21 13.10
C GLY A 157 -11.82 1.83 12.41
N ASP A 158 -11.98 1.77 11.08
CA ASP A 158 -11.85 0.50 10.35
C ASP A 158 -10.43 -0.06 10.51
N ALA A 159 -10.32 -1.19 11.19
CA ALA A 159 -9.05 -1.83 11.54
C ALA A 159 -8.13 -2.12 10.33
N ARG A 160 -8.68 -2.18 9.12
CA ARG A 160 -7.88 -2.35 7.90
C ARG A 160 -7.04 -1.12 7.55
N PHE A 161 -7.42 0.05 8.04
CA PHE A 161 -6.78 1.35 7.75
C PHE A 161 -6.14 1.99 8.98
N THR A 162 -6.64 1.67 10.17
CA THR A 162 -6.26 2.30 11.44
C THR A 162 -5.33 1.41 12.25
N GLY A 163 -4.58 2.00 13.17
CA GLY A 163 -3.73 1.28 14.13
C GLY A 163 -4.43 1.07 15.47
N GLY A 164 -3.86 0.21 16.31
CA GLY A 164 -4.32 0.03 17.70
C GLY A 164 -3.79 1.09 18.65
N SER A 165 -4.52 1.32 19.73
CA SER A 165 -4.01 2.01 20.93
C SER A 165 -3.02 1.12 21.68
N PRO A 166 -2.18 1.64 22.60
CA PRO A 166 -1.32 0.81 23.43
C PRO A 166 -2.07 -0.31 24.19
N LEU A 167 -3.31 -0.04 24.64
CA LEU A 167 -4.15 -1.02 25.32
C LEU A 167 -4.64 -2.13 24.39
N ASP A 168 -4.88 -1.82 23.12
CA ASP A 168 -5.25 -2.83 22.12
C ASP A 168 -4.14 -3.87 21.97
N TYR A 169 -2.86 -3.46 21.93
CA TYR A 169 -1.73 -4.39 21.88
C TYR A 169 -1.66 -5.28 23.13
N VAL A 170 -1.84 -4.70 24.33
CA VAL A 170 -1.80 -5.46 25.59
C VAL A 170 -2.92 -6.52 25.67
N SER A 171 -4.05 -6.27 25.02
CA SER A 171 -5.21 -7.17 25.03
C SER A 171 -5.08 -8.36 24.06
N LEU A 172 -4.12 -8.34 23.12
CA LEU A 172 -3.96 -9.40 22.13
C LEU A 172 -3.44 -10.70 22.74
N SER A 173 -3.92 -11.81 22.21
CA SER A 173 -3.39 -13.14 22.48
C SER A 173 -2.77 -13.77 21.24
N VAL A 174 -1.85 -14.69 21.43
CA VAL A 174 -1.30 -15.49 20.31
C VAL A 174 -2.39 -16.26 19.56
N LEU A 175 -3.46 -16.62 20.25
CA LEU A 175 -4.60 -17.31 19.66
C LEU A 175 -5.38 -16.40 18.70
N ASP A 176 -5.43 -15.10 18.94
CA ASP A 176 -6.05 -14.14 18.02
C ASP A 176 -5.27 -14.07 16.71
N VAL A 177 -3.93 -13.98 16.80
CA VAL A 177 -3.04 -14.00 15.63
C VAL A 177 -3.21 -15.31 14.85
N ARG A 178 -3.17 -16.42 15.56
CA ARG A 178 -3.30 -17.75 14.98
C ARG A 178 -4.63 -17.94 14.24
N ARG A 179 -5.74 -17.58 14.89
CA ARG A 179 -7.09 -17.69 14.29
C ARG A 179 -7.25 -16.88 13.02
N TRP A 180 -6.61 -15.70 12.97
CA TRP A 180 -6.68 -14.83 11.81
C TRP A 180 -5.77 -15.33 10.68
N MET A 181 -4.50 -15.66 10.95
CA MET A 181 -3.48 -15.85 9.92
C MET A 181 -3.30 -17.31 9.49
N GLU A 182 -3.39 -18.29 10.43
CA GLU A 182 -3.07 -19.69 10.14
C GLU A 182 -3.89 -20.29 8.97
N PRO A 183 -5.21 -20.05 8.85
CA PRO A 183 -5.99 -20.58 7.72
C PRO A 183 -5.48 -20.10 6.36
N SER A 184 -5.18 -18.80 6.26
CA SER A 184 -4.61 -18.19 5.05
C SER A 184 -3.21 -18.72 4.75
N LEU A 185 -2.31 -18.78 5.75
CA LEU A 185 -0.94 -19.24 5.57
C LEU A 185 -0.84 -20.70 5.20
N THR A 186 -1.67 -21.58 5.80
CA THR A 186 -1.56 -23.03 5.61
C THR A 186 -2.34 -23.59 4.43
N ARG A 187 -3.46 -22.97 4.05
CA ARG A 187 -4.40 -23.48 3.03
C ARG A 187 -4.80 -22.46 1.98
N GLY A 188 -4.56 -21.17 2.23
CA GLY A 188 -4.97 -20.09 1.35
C GLY A 188 -4.41 -20.19 -0.06
N TYR A 189 -5.01 -19.44 -0.98
CA TYR A 189 -4.48 -19.21 -2.33
C TYR A 189 -3.05 -18.70 -2.28
N VAL A 190 -2.17 -19.21 -3.14
CA VAL A 190 -0.76 -18.78 -3.22
C VAL A 190 -0.43 -18.41 -4.65
N GLU A 191 0.12 -17.21 -4.82
CA GLU A 191 0.65 -16.73 -6.10
C GLU A 191 2.04 -16.12 -5.87
N ALA A 192 3.05 -16.75 -6.46
CA ALA A 192 4.43 -16.30 -6.45
C ALA A 192 4.76 -15.55 -7.75
N THR A 193 5.58 -14.53 -7.66
CA THR A 193 6.09 -13.79 -8.82
C THR A 193 7.57 -13.57 -8.67
N VAL A 194 8.33 -13.89 -9.72
CA VAL A 194 9.78 -13.69 -9.78
C VAL A 194 10.11 -12.91 -11.05
N VAL A 195 10.77 -11.77 -10.89
CA VAL A 195 11.26 -10.92 -11.97
C VAL A 195 12.74 -10.63 -11.74
N GLY A 196 13.59 -10.79 -12.73
CA GLY A 196 15.02 -10.44 -12.61
C GLY A 196 15.94 -11.32 -13.42
N ASP A 197 17.24 -11.23 -13.12
CA ASP A 197 18.32 -11.89 -13.85
C ASP A 197 18.40 -13.38 -13.53
N ALA A 198 17.36 -14.12 -13.92
CA ALA A 198 17.31 -15.58 -13.80
C ALA A 198 16.57 -16.20 -14.98
N GLU A 199 17.04 -17.36 -15.42
CA GLU A 199 16.39 -18.11 -16.49
C GLU A 199 15.06 -18.72 -15.99
N ALA A 200 13.99 -18.55 -16.77
CA ALA A 200 12.65 -18.97 -16.37
C ALA A 200 12.57 -20.47 -16.02
N ALA A 201 13.30 -21.33 -16.72
CA ALA A 201 13.33 -22.77 -16.44
C ALA A 201 13.94 -23.06 -15.05
N ALA A 202 15.01 -22.34 -14.67
CA ALA A 202 15.65 -22.48 -13.37
C ALA A 202 14.72 -22.01 -12.23
N VAL A 203 14.06 -20.88 -12.41
CA VAL A 203 13.06 -20.35 -11.45
C VAL A 203 11.92 -21.36 -11.25
N ILE A 204 11.36 -21.90 -12.34
CA ILE A 204 10.29 -22.90 -12.27
C ILE A 204 10.76 -24.17 -11.54
N ALA A 205 11.95 -24.68 -11.87
CA ALA A 205 12.51 -25.86 -11.20
C ALA A 205 12.70 -25.62 -9.69
N THR A 206 13.18 -24.44 -9.30
CA THR A 206 13.33 -24.06 -7.89
C THR A 206 11.97 -23.96 -7.19
N ALA A 207 10.96 -23.35 -7.81
CA ALA A 207 9.62 -23.30 -7.25
C ALA A 207 8.98 -24.68 -7.09
N VAL A 208 9.22 -25.61 -8.00
CA VAL A 208 8.76 -27.01 -7.89
C VAL A 208 9.39 -27.71 -6.68
N ARG A 209 10.71 -27.53 -6.46
CA ARG A 209 11.41 -28.13 -5.31
C ARG A 209 11.05 -27.51 -3.97
N THR A 210 10.52 -26.30 -3.95
CA THR A 210 10.15 -25.55 -2.74
C THR A 210 8.63 -25.43 -2.59
N LEU A 211 8.00 -24.43 -3.15
CA LEU A 211 6.55 -24.17 -3.08
C LEU A 211 5.71 -25.36 -3.58
N GLY A 212 6.23 -26.12 -4.56
CA GLY A 212 5.57 -27.33 -5.09
C GLY A 212 5.43 -28.46 -4.07
N THR A 213 6.18 -28.42 -2.96
CA THR A 213 6.11 -29.41 -1.86
C THR A 213 5.03 -29.11 -0.82
N LEU A 214 4.37 -27.94 -0.91
CA LEU A 214 3.25 -27.60 -0.05
C LEU A 214 2.05 -28.51 -0.30
N THR A 215 1.26 -28.72 0.73
CA THR A 215 -0.06 -29.36 0.58
C THR A 215 -0.93 -28.57 -0.41
N PRO A 216 -1.91 -29.22 -1.07
CA PRO A 216 -2.79 -28.53 -2.02
C PRO A 216 -3.36 -27.22 -1.46
N ARG A 217 -3.28 -26.18 -2.25
CA ARG A 217 -3.74 -24.82 -1.93
C ARG A 217 -5.12 -24.54 -2.53
N MET A 218 -5.78 -23.48 -2.07
CA MET A 218 -7.04 -23.05 -2.71
C MET A 218 -6.77 -22.64 -4.16
N ALA A 219 -7.58 -23.17 -5.08
CA ALA A 219 -7.47 -22.86 -6.51
C ALA A 219 -7.86 -21.43 -6.85
N LEU A 220 -8.75 -20.85 -6.03
CA LEU A 220 -9.23 -19.46 -6.14
C LEU A 220 -9.12 -18.80 -4.78
N LYS A 221 -8.83 -17.51 -4.78
CA LYS A 221 -8.86 -16.69 -3.58
C LYS A 221 -10.31 -16.40 -3.19
N GLN A 222 -10.71 -16.93 -2.06
CA GLN A 222 -12.07 -16.74 -1.53
C GLN A 222 -11.99 -16.38 -0.05
N PRO A 223 -12.37 -15.14 0.32
CA PRO A 223 -12.62 -14.80 1.72
C PRO A 223 -13.78 -15.64 2.27
N ALA A 224 -13.71 -16.02 3.55
CA ALA A 224 -14.77 -16.80 4.22
C ALA A 224 -16.12 -16.06 4.28
N ALA A 225 -16.07 -14.72 4.22
CA ALA A 225 -17.24 -13.86 4.12
C ALA A 225 -17.00 -12.75 3.10
N ALA A 226 -18.06 -12.13 2.59
CA ALA A 226 -17.96 -10.97 1.73
C ALA A 226 -17.16 -9.85 2.43
N PRO A 227 -16.16 -9.24 1.77
CA PRO A 227 -15.38 -8.17 2.36
C PRO A 227 -16.28 -7.02 2.81
N ARG A 228 -16.04 -6.53 4.02
CA ARG A 228 -16.81 -5.39 4.56
C ARG A 228 -16.57 -4.17 3.68
N PRO A 229 -17.63 -3.43 3.25
CA PRO A 229 -17.45 -2.21 2.50
C PRO A 229 -16.69 -1.17 3.33
N VAL A 230 -15.84 -0.39 2.69
CA VAL A 230 -15.15 0.74 3.33
C VAL A 230 -16.16 1.87 3.49
N ARG A 231 -16.24 2.41 4.70
CA ARG A 231 -17.10 3.57 5.00
C ARG A 231 -16.24 4.70 5.51
N LEU A 232 -16.22 5.79 4.79
CA LEU A 232 -15.56 7.00 5.24
C LEU A 232 -16.44 7.76 6.25
N GLY A 233 -15.80 8.61 7.05
CA GLY A 233 -16.46 9.52 7.97
C GLY A 233 -17.54 10.35 7.26
N ALA A 234 -18.67 10.57 7.93
CA ALA A 234 -19.92 11.03 7.31
C ALA A 234 -19.91 12.49 6.84
N SER A 235 -19.05 13.34 7.36
CA SER A 235 -19.12 14.77 7.06
C SER A 235 -18.04 15.20 6.08
N PRO A 236 -18.42 15.71 4.91
CA PRO A 236 -17.58 16.67 4.23
C PRO A 236 -17.46 17.88 5.14
N GLY A 237 -16.25 18.38 5.32
CA GLY A 237 -15.98 19.50 6.20
C GLY A 237 -14.52 19.54 6.58
N GLN A 238 -14.17 20.55 7.36
CA GLN A 238 -12.81 20.72 7.86
C GLN A 238 -12.66 20.04 9.22
N HIS A 239 -11.64 19.20 9.35
CA HIS A 239 -11.27 18.54 10.59
C HIS A 239 -9.89 19.02 11.03
N ARG A 240 -9.71 19.33 12.31
CA ARG A 240 -8.43 19.76 12.86
C ARG A 240 -7.92 18.72 13.84
N VAL A 241 -6.73 18.21 13.57
CA VAL A 241 -6.01 17.28 14.43
C VAL A 241 -4.80 17.98 15.02
N GLU A 242 -4.66 17.91 16.34
CA GLU A 242 -3.54 18.52 17.05
C GLU A 242 -2.61 17.42 17.58
N PHE A 243 -1.33 17.47 17.23
CA PHE A 243 -0.33 16.54 17.75
C PHE A 243 0.68 17.22 18.68
N VAL A 244 1.27 16.45 19.60
CA VAL A 244 2.35 16.91 20.47
C VAL A 244 3.70 16.63 19.79
N GLY A 245 4.57 17.64 19.66
CA GLY A 245 5.90 17.49 19.07
C GLY A 245 6.57 18.84 18.79
N GLU A 246 7.86 18.82 18.56
CA GLU A 246 8.70 20.01 18.26
C GLU A 246 8.65 20.43 16.78
N GLN A 247 7.77 19.85 15.98
CA GLN A 247 7.70 20.15 14.55
C GLN A 247 7.10 21.53 14.31
N HIS A 248 7.75 22.28 13.43
CA HIS A 248 7.34 23.64 13.05
C HIS A 248 6.45 23.67 11.81
N SER A 249 6.04 22.53 11.29
CA SER A 249 5.19 22.39 10.11
C SER A 249 3.83 21.79 10.44
N ALA A 250 2.81 22.25 9.73
CA ALA A 250 1.48 21.67 9.67
C ALA A 250 1.29 20.99 8.31
N LEU A 251 0.40 20.01 8.26
CA LEU A 251 -0.02 19.37 7.03
C LEU A 251 -1.50 19.65 6.76
N VAL A 252 -1.78 20.25 5.61
CA VAL A 252 -3.14 20.39 5.09
C VAL A 252 -3.43 19.23 4.15
N VAL A 253 -4.55 18.53 4.35
CA VAL A 253 -4.94 17.38 3.56
C VAL A 253 -6.36 17.54 3.04
N GLY A 254 -6.53 17.49 1.72
CA GLY A 254 -7.84 17.34 1.07
C GLY A 254 -7.99 15.91 0.58
N THR A 255 -9.07 15.22 0.95
CA THR A 255 -9.34 13.84 0.54
C THR A 255 -10.71 13.73 -0.13
N TRP A 256 -10.73 13.17 -1.33
CA TRP A 256 -11.95 12.92 -2.10
C TRP A 256 -12.11 11.41 -2.34
N PRO A 257 -13.23 10.80 -1.94
CA PRO A 257 -13.52 9.43 -2.27
C PRO A 257 -13.78 9.28 -3.77
N VAL A 258 -13.20 8.24 -4.36
CA VAL A 258 -13.39 7.88 -5.76
C VAL A 258 -14.17 6.58 -5.83
N GLU A 259 -15.26 6.59 -6.56
CA GLU A 259 -16.14 5.45 -6.80
C GLU A 259 -16.19 5.16 -8.30
N GLY A 260 -16.34 3.89 -8.68
CA GLY A 260 -16.54 3.50 -10.07
C GLY A 260 -15.30 3.43 -10.96
N ALA A 261 -14.08 3.68 -10.42
CA ALA A 261 -12.84 3.51 -11.16
C ALA A 261 -12.53 2.01 -11.33
N ALA A 262 -13.13 1.38 -12.34
CA ALA A 262 -13.11 -0.06 -12.50
C ALA A 262 -11.89 -0.57 -13.30
N GLY A 263 -11.40 0.20 -14.26
CA GLY A 263 -10.39 -0.22 -15.21
C GLY A 263 -9.07 0.55 -15.13
N PRO A 264 -8.03 0.08 -15.84
CA PRO A 264 -6.73 0.75 -15.89
C PRO A 264 -6.83 2.13 -16.54
N ARG A 265 -7.72 2.30 -17.52
CA ARG A 265 -7.94 3.57 -18.21
C ARG A 265 -8.50 4.63 -17.24
N ASP A 266 -9.48 4.26 -16.41
CA ASP A 266 -10.02 5.16 -15.38
C ASP A 266 -8.96 5.57 -14.37
N ARG A 267 -8.14 4.59 -13.92
CA ARG A 267 -7.04 4.85 -12.98
C ARG A 267 -6.02 5.83 -13.56
N LEU A 268 -5.63 5.66 -14.82
CA LEU A 268 -4.72 6.60 -15.49
C LEU A 268 -5.32 7.99 -15.66
N ALA A 269 -6.59 8.08 -16.05
CA ALA A 269 -7.28 9.38 -16.12
C ALA A 269 -7.29 10.08 -14.77
N LEU A 270 -7.53 9.34 -13.67
CA LEU A 270 -7.50 9.86 -12.30
C LEU A 270 -6.08 10.26 -11.85
N GLU A 271 -5.03 9.57 -12.31
CA GLU A 271 -3.65 10.00 -12.08
C GLU A 271 -3.35 11.32 -12.80
N VAL A 272 -3.89 11.52 -14.00
CA VAL A 272 -3.79 12.79 -14.73
C VAL A 272 -4.58 13.88 -13.98
N VAL A 273 -5.81 13.61 -13.51
CA VAL A 273 -6.58 14.54 -12.66
C VAL A 273 -5.79 14.96 -11.44
N ALA A 274 -5.17 14.01 -10.74
CA ALA A 274 -4.36 14.30 -9.57
C ALA A 274 -3.17 15.20 -9.92
N LYS A 275 -2.51 14.95 -11.06
CA LYS A 275 -1.38 15.78 -11.51
C LYS A 275 -1.80 17.20 -11.90
N VAL A 276 -2.93 17.38 -12.59
CA VAL A 276 -3.49 18.70 -12.87
C VAL A 276 -3.82 19.45 -11.56
N LEU A 277 -4.46 18.74 -10.62
CA LEU A 277 -4.76 19.31 -9.29
C LEU A 277 -3.48 19.78 -8.56
N GLU A 278 -2.42 18.92 -8.58
CA GLU A 278 -1.13 19.28 -7.99
C GLU A 278 -0.54 20.55 -8.61
N MET A 279 -0.56 20.66 -9.94
CA MET A 279 -0.05 21.82 -10.66
C MET A 279 -0.82 23.11 -10.28
N ARG A 280 -2.15 23.05 -10.24
CA ARG A 280 -2.99 24.18 -9.84
C ARG A 280 -2.82 24.58 -8.38
N VAL A 281 -2.76 23.59 -7.45
CA VAL A 281 -2.51 23.87 -6.03
C VAL A 281 -1.13 24.49 -5.84
N ARG A 282 -0.13 24.03 -6.59
CA ARG A 282 1.23 24.60 -6.56
C ARG A 282 1.25 26.05 -7.02
N ALA A 283 0.60 26.37 -8.14
CA ALA A 283 0.48 27.74 -8.64
C ALA A 283 -0.23 28.64 -7.62
N GLU A 284 -1.35 28.19 -7.05
CA GLU A 284 -2.10 28.95 -6.05
C GLU A 284 -1.27 29.23 -4.79
N VAL A 285 -0.62 28.19 -4.22
CA VAL A 285 0.10 28.31 -2.95
C VAL A 285 1.41 29.09 -3.12
N ARG A 286 2.18 28.85 -4.19
CA ARG A 286 3.48 29.51 -4.39
C ARG A 286 3.36 30.88 -5.03
N GLU A 287 2.55 31.02 -6.07
CA GLU A 287 2.53 32.23 -6.88
C GLU A 287 1.57 33.27 -6.36
N ARG A 288 0.39 32.84 -5.85
CA ARG A 288 -0.63 33.78 -5.33
C ARG A 288 -0.52 34.08 -3.84
N LEU A 289 -0.20 33.03 -3.03
CA LEU A 289 -0.06 33.21 -1.59
C LEU A 289 1.38 33.52 -1.15
N GLY A 290 2.34 33.34 -2.05
CA GLY A 290 3.76 33.62 -1.77
C GLY A 290 4.42 32.59 -0.82
N PHE A 291 3.85 31.41 -0.66
CA PHE A 291 4.38 30.36 0.20
C PHE A 291 5.33 29.44 -0.56
N ALA A 292 6.48 29.11 0.04
CA ALA A 292 7.50 28.24 -0.56
C ALA A 292 7.22 26.74 -0.35
N TYR A 293 5.95 26.32 -0.35
CA TYR A 293 5.54 24.96 -0.06
C TYR A 293 5.51 24.09 -1.32
N SER A 294 5.66 22.80 -1.11
CA SER A 294 5.63 21.78 -2.20
C SER A 294 4.38 20.92 -2.05
N PRO A 295 3.26 21.30 -2.65
CA PRO A 295 2.07 20.49 -2.64
C PRO A 295 2.27 19.23 -3.46
N THR A 296 1.58 18.15 -3.04
CA THR A 296 1.44 16.91 -3.80
C THR A 296 -0.04 16.59 -3.98
N ALA A 297 -0.38 15.93 -5.09
CA ALA A 297 -1.68 15.31 -5.23
C ALA A 297 -1.53 13.94 -5.88
N GLU A 298 -2.21 12.96 -5.30
CA GLU A 298 -2.07 11.55 -5.68
C GLU A 298 -3.44 10.87 -5.77
N PHE A 299 -3.55 9.99 -6.75
CA PHE A 299 -4.63 9.01 -6.81
C PHE A 299 -4.16 7.72 -6.15
N GLU A 300 -4.88 7.28 -5.11
CA GLU A 300 -4.59 6.09 -4.32
C GLU A 300 -5.64 5.00 -4.58
N PRO A 301 -5.37 4.05 -5.50
CA PRO A 301 -6.24 2.91 -5.71
C PRO A 301 -6.04 1.87 -4.60
N PHE A 302 -7.13 1.34 -4.07
CA PHE A 302 -7.09 0.21 -3.14
C PHE A 302 -7.47 -1.07 -3.89
N THR A 303 -6.53 -1.60 -4.67
CA THR A 303 -6.80 -2.72 -5.59
C THR A 303 -7.32 -3.98 -4.90
N GLY A 304 -7.00 -4.19 -3.63
CA GLY A 304 -7.57 -5.24 -2.77
C GLY A 304 -9.00 -4.97 -2.29
N LEU A 305 -9.53 -3.77 -2.50
CA LEU A 305 -10.87 -3.33 -2.09
C LEU A 305 -11.61 -2.79 -3.33
N PRO A 306 -12.17 -3.66 -4.18
CA PRO A 306 -12.79 -3.25 -5.43
C PRO A 306 -13.83 -2.15 -5.26
N GLY A 307 -13.77 -1.14 -6.15
CA GLY A 307 -14.69 -0.01 -6.14
C GLY A 307 -14.36 1.09 -5.13
N PHE A 308 -13.24 0.97 -4.39
CA PHE A 308 -12.80 2.00 -3.45
C PHE A 308 -11.41 2.55 -3.83
N ALA A 309 -11.32 3.86 -3.93
CA ALA A 309 -10.07 4.61 -4.12
C ALA A 309 -10.20 6.00 -3.51
N LEU A 310 -9.08 6.70 -3.36
CA LEU A 310 -9.02 8.08 -2.89
C LEU A 310 -8.22 8.94 -3.88
N LEU A 311 -8.61 10.19 -4.01
CA LEU A 311 -7.75 11.24 -4.52
C LEU A 311 -7.41 12.15 -3.34
N ARG A 312 -6.13 12.41 -3.13
CA ARG A 312 -5.63 13.18 -1.98
C ARG A 312 -4.71 14.29 -2.46
N ALA A 313 -4.91 15.50 -1.93
CA ALA A 313 -3.99 16.62 -2.08
C ALA A 313 -3.42 16.96 -0.71
N GLN A 314 -2.11 17.23 -0.63
CA GLN A 314 -1.41 17.55 0.60
C GLN A 314 -0.52 18.77 0.41
N VAL A 315 -0.46 19.61 1.44
CA VAL A 315 0.40 20.80 1.47
C VAL A 315 1.05 20.90 2.84
N ASP A 316 2.38 20.78 2.88
CA ASP A 316 3.16 21.14 4.07
C ASP A 316 3.21 22.66 4.18
N CYS A 317 2.90 23.22 5.36
CA CYS A 317 2.88 24.66 5.56
C CYS A 317 3.22 25.05 7.01
N ALA A 318 3.46 26.33 7.26
CA ALA A 318 3.56 26.81 8.63
C ALA A 318 2.20 26.66 9.35
N PRO A 319 2.18 26.32 10.65
CA PRO A 319 0.92 26.13 11.39
C PRO A 319 -0.04 27.31 11.34
N ALA A 320 0.50 28.55 11.29
CA ALA A 320 -0.28 29.76 11.18
C ALA A 320 -0.96 29.93 9.81
N ASP A 321 -0.44 29.28 8.76
CA ASP A 321 -0.95 29.38 7.40
C ASP A 321 -2.00 28.30 7.07
N ALA A 322 -2.04 27.20 7.82
CA ALA A 322 -2.97 26.10 7.56
C ALA A 322 -4.43 26.55 7.39
N PRO A 323 -5.00 27.44 8.23
CA PRO A 323 -6.38 27.93 8.07
C PRO A 323 -6.62 28.75 6.78
N ARG A 324 -5.55 29.28 6.18
CA ARG A 324 -5.62 30.03 4.90
C ARG A 324 -5.42 29.10 3.72
N VAL A 325 -4.57 28.08 3.84
CA VAL A 325 -4.25 27.10 2.79
C VAL A 325 -5.40 26.12 2.58
N THR A 326 -6.02 25.63 3.67
CA THR A 326 -7.08 24.61 3.59
C THR A 326 -8.24 24.99 2.66
N PRO A 327 -8.89 26.17 2.80
CA PRO A 327 -9.99 26.53 1.92
C PRO A 327 -9.53 26.76 0.48
N ARG A 328 -8.26 27.12 0.25
CA ARG A 328 -7.72 27.31 -1.10
C ARG A 328 -7.52 26.00 -1.83
N VAL A 329 -7.00 24.96 -1.16
CA VAL A 329 -6.90 23.61 -1.73
C VAL A 329 -8.27 23.11 -2.18
N VAL A 330 -9.30 23.28 -1.33
CA VAL A 330 -10.67 22.87 -1.65
C VAL A 330 -11.26 23.71 -2.80
N ALA A 331 -11.00 25.01 -2.82
CA ALA A 331 -11.49 25.91 -3.87
C ALA A 331 -10.86 25.57 -5.23
N VAL A 332 -9.55 25.37 -5.31
CA VAL A 332 -8.82 24.96 -6.53
C VAL A 332 -9.35 23.66 -7.09
N ALA A 333 -9.58 22.66 -6.23
CA ALA A 333 -10.19 21.39 -6.65
C ALA A 333 -11.62 21.58 -7.20
N ALA A 334 -12.43 22.40 -6.54
CA ALA A 334 -13.79 22.71 -6.98
C ALA A 334 -13.81 23.53 -8.29
N GLU A 335 -12.82 24.38 -8.52
CA GLU A 335 -12.64 25.10 -9.79
C GLU A 335 -12.31 24.12 -10.92
N LEU A 336 -11.40 23.18 -10.68
CA LEU A 336 -11.10 22.10 -11.63
C LEU A 336 -12.34 21.22 -11.92
N ALA A 337 -13.14 20.92 -10.89
CA ALA A 337 -14.38 20.16 -11.08
C ALA A 337 -15.41 20.88 -11.96
N ARG A 338 -15.50 22.23 -11.87
CA ARG A 338 -16.50 23.01 -12.61
C ARG A 338 -16.05 23.38 -14.03
N GLY A 339 -14.78 23.76 -14.16
CA GLY A 339 -14.25 24.34 -15.40
C GLY A 339 -13.45 23.35 -16.24
N GLY A 340 -13.07 22.21 -15.64
CA GLY A 340 -12.16 21.25 -16.26
C GLY A 340 -10.71 21.77 -16.30
N ALA A 341 -9.84 20.95 -16.84
CA ALA A 341 -8.48 21.31 -17.26
C ALA A 341 -8.53 21.89 -18.66
N ASP A 342 -7.64 22.82 -18.97
CA ASP A 342 -7.39 23.23 -20.34
C ASP A 342 -6.42 22.26 -21.06
N GLU A 343 -6.25 22.44 -22.38
CA GLU A 343 -5.39 21.58 -23.20
C GLU A 343 -3.93 21.58 -22.73
N GLY A 344 -3.41 22.74 -22.32
CA GLY A 344 -2.02 22.88 -21.87
C GLY A 344 -1.76 22.16 -20.55
N GLU A 345 -2.66 22.31 -19.59
CA GLU A 345 -2.62 21.60 -18.30
C GLU A 345 -2.72 20.08 -18.49
N PHE A 346 -3.66 19.66 -19.35
CA PHE A 346 -3.87 18.25 -19.66
C PHE A 346 -2.64 17.63 -20.30
N GLU A 347 -2.10 18.23 -21.37
CA GLU A 347 -0.93 17.70 -22.07
C GLU A 347 0.29 17.64 -21.16
N GLY A 348 0.52 18.69 -20.36
CA GLY A 348 1.60 18.71 -19.36
C GLY A 348 1.47 17.60 -18.33
N ALA A 349 0.28 17.43 -17.75
CA ALA A 349 0.00 16.38 -16.75
C ALA A 349 0.08 14.97 -17.35
N ARG A 350 -0.51 14.76 -18.54
CA ARG A 350 -0.47 13.47 -19.26
C ARG A 350 0.97 13.08 -19.59
N GLY A 351 1.77 14.01 -20.10
CA GLY A 351 3.18 13.77 -20.41
C GLY A 351 3.99 13.31 -19.19
N ILE A 352 3.75 13.93 -18.01
CA ILE A 352 4.41 13.54 -16.76
C ILE A 352 3.98 12.12 -16.34
N VAL A 353 2.68 11.80 -16.41
CA VAL A 353 2.16 10.46 -16.05
C VAL A 353 2.72 9.42 -17.03
N GLN A 354 2.74 9.71 -18.32
CA GLN A 354 3.26 8.81 -19.35
C GLN A 354 4.76 8.52 -19.15
N ALA A 355 5.57 9.56 -18.89
CA ALA A 355 7.01 9.41 -18.63
C ALA A 355 7.25 8.56 -17.38
N ARG A 356 6.49 8.82 -16.28
CA ARG A 356 6.57 8.05 -15.04
C ARG A 356 6.24 6.58 -15.25
N VAL A 357 5.20 6.28 -16.01
CA VAL A 357 4.82 4.90 -16.38
C VAL A 357 5.93 4.25 -17.19
N GLY A 358 6.46 4.92 -18.22
CA GLY A 358 7.56 4.42 -19.04
C GLY A 358 8.81 4.09 -18.22
N ASP A 359 9.19 4.97 -17.29
CA ASP A 359 10.32 4.74 -16.38
C ASP A 359 10.05 3.61 -15.37
N ALA A 360 8.80 3.47 -14.93
CA ALA A 360 8.42 2.40 -14.00
C ALA A 360 8.62 1.00 -14.63
N PHE A 361 8.31 0.83 -15.93
CA PHE A 361 8.51 -0.44 -16.62
C PHE A 361 9.98 -0.87 -16.77
N ARG A 362 10.94 0.02 -16.53
CA ARG A 362 12.38 -0.31 -16.50
C ARG A 362 12.83 -0.88 -15.15
N ARG A 363 11.97 -0.90 -14.15
CA ARG A 363 12.30 -1.33 -12.79
C ARG A 363 11.66 -2.70 -12.48
N PRO A 364 12.45 -3.74 -12.17
CA PRO A 364 11.94 -5.06 -11.82
C PRO A 364 10.95 -5.04 -10.65
N ALA A 365 11.15 -4.19 -9.65
CA ALA A 365 10.22 -4.02 -8.54
C ALA A 365 8.80 -3.60 -8.97
N PHE A 366 8.70 -2.72 -10.00
CA PHE A 366 7.40 -2.35 -10.57
C PHE A 366 6.76 -3.49 -11.33
N LEU A 367 7.55 -4.23 -12.11
CA LEU A 367 7.08 -5.39 -12.88
C LEU A 367 6.57 -6.52 -11.97
N VAL A 368 7.24 -6.74 -10.84
CA VAL A 368 6.73 -7.65 -9.79
C VAL A 368 5.36 -7.19 -9.31
N SER A 369 5.19 -5.90 -9.04
CA SER A 369 3.91 -5.34 -8.57
C SER A 369 2.78 -5.50 -9.60
N LEU A 370 3.08 -5.35 -10.88
CA LEU A 370 2.12 -5.57 -11.97
C LEU A 370 1.73 -7.04 -12.13
N LEU A 371 2.70 -7.95 -11.96
CA LEU A 371 2.52 -9.37 -12.23
C LEU A 371 2.05 -10.17 -11.02
N MET A 372 2.15 -9.64 -9.79
CA MET A 372 1.89 -10.40 -8.57
C MET A 372 0.45 -10.89 -8.39
N ARG A 373 -0.46 -10.50 -9.29
CA ARG A 373 -1.87 -10.91 -9.33
C ARG A 373 -2.30 -11.41 -10.71
N ALA A 374 -1.36 -11.69 -11.59
CA ALA A 374 -1.64 -11.98 -12.99
C ALA A 374 -2.52 -13.22 -13.21
N GLN A 375 -2.55 -14.15 -12.24
CA GLN A 375 -3.40 -15.33 -12.30
C GLN A 375 -4.63 -15.25 -11.40
N GLU A 376 -4.54 -14.47 -10.30
CA GLU A 376 -5.70 -14.15 -9.45
C GLU A 376 -6.70 -13.26 -10.20
N ARG A 377 -6.18 -12.25 -10.93
CA ARG A 377 -6.95 -11.23 -11.65
C ARG A 377 -6.43 -11.07 -13.08
N PRO A 378 -6.85 -11.93 -14.00
CA PRO A 378 -6.39 -11.88 -15.40
C PRO A 378 -6.67 -10.54 -16.09
N GLU A 379 -7.70 -9.82 -15.67
CA GLU A 379 -8.01 -8.47 -16.15
C GLU A 379 -6.94 -7.44 -15.77
N GLU A 380 -6.33 -7.55 -14.59
CA GLU A 380 -5.20 -6.69 -14.20
C GLU A 380 -3.92 -7.02 -15.00
N ALA A 381 -3.70 -8.29 -15.33
CA ALA A 381 -2.62 -8.69 -16.25
C ALA A 381 -2.82 -8.11 -17.66
N ALA A 382 -4.04 -8.16 -18.18
CA ALA A 382 -4.38 -7.55 -19.46
C ALA A 382 -4.19 -6.03 -19.43
N ALA A 383 -4.56 -5.40 -18.32
CA ALA A 383 -4.35 -3.99 -18.06
C ALA A 383 -2.86 -3.61 -18.05
N ALA A 384 -2.01 -4.43 -17.45
CA ALA A 384 -0.56 -4.23 -17.43
C ALA A 384 0.03 -4.31 -18.86
N VAL A 385 -0.46 -5.22 -19.71
CA VAL A 385 -0.07 -5.31 -21.12
C VAL A 385 -0.45 -4.03 -21.87
N ALA A 386 -1.70 -3.56 -21.72
CA ALA A 386 -2.17 -2.34 -22.36
C ALA A 386 -1.38 -1.11 -21.89
N LEU A 387 -1.07 -1.03 -20.59
CA LEU A 387 -0.25 0.04 -20.02
C LEU A 387 1.16 0.05 -20.63
N HIS A 388 1.78 -1.11 -20.78
CA HIS A 388 3.08 -1.26 -21.45
C HIS A 388 3.02 -0.87 -22.93
N ALA A 389 1.92 -1.15 -23.61
CA ALA A 389 1.70 -0.80 -24.99
C ALA A 389 1.41 0.70 -25.24
N GLY A 390 1.32 1.52 -24.20
CA GLY A 390 1.20 2.98 -24.33
C GLY A 390 -0.18 3.55 -23.96
N LEU A 391 -1.03 2.80 -23.27
CA LEU A 391 -2.38 3.25 -22.86
C LEU A 391 -2.38 4.63 -22.17
N ALA A 392 -1.29 4.99 -21.46
CA ALA A 392 -1.17 6.28 -20.83
C ALA A 392 -1.20 7.48 -21.82
N GLY A 393 -0.72 7.26 -23.05
CA GLY A 393 -0.79 8.26 -24.13
C GLY A 393 -2.16 8.38 -24.81
N GLU A 394 -3.07 7.42 -24.56
CA GLU A 394 -4.40 7.39 -25.17
C GLU A 394 -5.49 8.07 -24.32
N ILE A 395 -5.15 8.50 -23.09
CA ILE A 395 -6.09 9.21 -22.20
C ILE A 395 -6.46 10.56 -22.83
N THR A 396 -7.73 10.89 -22.82
CA THR A 396 -8.27 12.12 -23.43
C THR A 396 -8.61 13.19 -22.39
N LEU A 397 -8.61 14.47 -22.83
CA LEU A 397 -9.04 15.61 -22.00
C LEU A 397 -10.47 15.43 -21.49
N GLU A 398 -11.37 14.90 -22.33
CA GLU A 398 -12.76 14.65 -21.96
C GLU A 398 -12.87 13.65 -20.79
N GLU A 399 -12.10 12.57 -20.81
CA GLU A 399 -12.06 11.59 -19.72
C GLU A 399 -11.56 12.21 -18.41
N VAL A 400 -10.51 13.01 -18.50
CA VAL A 400 -9.93 13.72 -17.34
C VAL A 400 -10.94 14.70 -16.75
N ASN A 401 -11.59 15.49 -17.59
CA ASN A 401 -12.58 16.49 -17.14
C ASN A 401 -13.86 15.82 -16.57
N ARG A 402 -14.30 14.71 -17.14
CA ARG A 402 -15.39 13.90 -16.59
C ARG A 402 -15.07 13.41 -15.18
N TRP A 403 -13.86 12.86 -14.96
CA TRP A 403 -13.44 12.40 -13.64
C TRP A 403 -13.24 13.55 -12.66
N ALA A 404 -12.66 14.67 -13.08
CA ALA A 404 -12.54 15.86 -12.24
C ALA A 404 -13.89 16.35 -11.75
N ALA A 405 -14.88 16.45 -12.65
CA ALA A 405 -16.25 16.86 -12.32
C ALA A 405 -16.95 15.89 -11.35
N GLN A 406 -16.67 14.60 -11.47
CA GLN A 406 -17.28 13.58 -10.61
C GLN A 406 -16.64 13.54 -9.21
N VAL A 407 -15.32 13.69 -9.11
CA VAL A 407 -14.56 13.42 -7.88
C VAL A 407 -14.35 14.67 -7.04
N LEU A 408 -13.99 15.79 -7.65
CA LEU A 408 -13.46 16.97 -6.97
C LEU A 408 -14.47 18.05 -6.48
N PRO A 409 -15.82 17.90 -6.58
CA PRO A 409 -16.71 18.88 -5.97
C PRO A 409 -16.40 19.11 -4.49
N ALA A 410 -16.45 20.35 -4.03
CA ALA A 410 -16.15 20.73 -2.65
C ALA A 410 -16.98 19.95 -1.62
N ALA A 411 -18.25 19.66 -1.93
CA ALA A 411 -19.14 18.88 -1.08
C ALA A 411 -18.68 17.43 -0.84
N ARG A 412 -17.76 16.91 -1.66
CA ARG A 412 -17.18 15.57 -1.50
C ARG A 412 -15.86 15.59 -0.73
N CYS A 413 -15.25 16.77 -0.55
CA CYS A 413 -13.97 16.91 0.13
C CYS A 413 -14.10 16.66 1.64
N ARG A 414 -13.16 15.91 2.18
CA ARG A 414 -12.85 15.81 3.59
C ARG A 414 -11.52 16.52 3.80
N ALA A 415 -11.60 17.78 4.19
CA ALA A 415 -10.43 18.61 4.44
C ALA A 415 -9.96 18.43 5.88
N ALA A 416 -8.65 18.39 6.09
CA ALA A 416 -8.08 18.29 7.41
C ALA A 416 -6.82 19.14 7.56
N GLU A 417 -6.62 19.62 8.78
CA GLU A 417 -5.38 20.27 9.24
C GLU A 417 -4.76 19.41 10.32
N VAL A 418 -3.53 18.96 10.10
CA VAL A 418 -2.71 18.25 11.10
C VAL A 418 -1.68 19.24 11.59
N VAL A 419 -1.84 19.75 12.81
CA VAL A 419 -1.06 20.88 13.32
C VAL A 419 -0.39 20.53 14.65
N PRO A 420 0.81 21.08 14.94
CA PRO A 420 1.40 20.95 16.26
C PRO A 420 0.54 21.69 17.29
N LYS A 421 0.37 21.07 18.44
CA LYS A 421 -0.29 21.69 19.58
C LYS A 421 0.52 22.92 20.02
N ALA A 422 -0.11 24.08 20.12
CA ALA A 422 0.58 25.26 20.60
C ALA A 422 1.15 24.96 22.00
N PHE A 423 2.47 25.14 22.14
CA PHE A 423 3.13 25.02 23.43
C PHE A 423 2.67 26.23 24.26
N VAL A 424 1.72 26.02 25.14
CA VAL A 424 1.45 26.99 26.20
C VAL A 424 2.61 26.88 27.16
N GLY A 425 3.66 27.68 26.91
CA GLY A 425 4.82 27.76 27.79
C GLY A 425 4.31 28.07 29.19
N VAL A 426 4.57 27.16 30.13
CA VAL A 426 4.48 27.49 31.54
C VAL A 426 5.50 28.60 31.75
N LEU A 427 5.03 29.84 31.86
CA LEU A 427 5.81 30.95 32.34
C LEU A 427 6.34 30.53 33.72
N THR A 428 7.58 30.10 33.79
CA THR A 428 8.31 30.01 35.05
C THR A 428 8.35 31.44 35.60
N PRO A 429 7.78 31.71 36.77
CA PRO A 429 7.93 33.03 37.37
C PRO A 429 9.41 33.26 37.59
N GLY A 430 9.93 34.33 36.99
CA GLY A 430 11.31 34.78 37.14
C GLY A 430 11.68 34.88 38.62
N ARG A 431 12.87 34.38 38.94
CA ARG A 431 13.59 34.72 40.17
C ARG A 431 14.23 36.09 40.04
#